data_26107ad3f32035141e4ea71728be4e0f
#
_entry.id   26107ad3f32035141e4ea71728be4e0f
#
_cell.length_a   1.000
_cell.length_b   1.000
_cell.length_c   1.000
_cell.angle_alpha   90.00
_cell.angle_beta   90.00
_cell.angle_gamma   90.00
#
_symmetry.space_group_name_H-M   'P 1'
#
loop_
_entity.id
_entity.type
_entity.pdbx_description
1 polymer ?
#
loop_
_entity_poly.entity_id
_entity_poly.type
_entity_poly.pdbx_seq_one_letter_code
_entity_poly.pdbx_strand_id
1 'polypeptide(L)'
;REEHDRLTLDAKALKSLLKNEKARWQVIAGEIRETRDSFGAKTELGRRRTEIGSPPSAVIIPIDIAIEREPITVVCSKKGWIRAFKGHLGDDIDIKYKEGDETGFRFHAETTDKLILFATNGRFYTLSCDGLPPGRGNGEPVRLMTDLSNDHEIIRVMPHKAGQKLLVASSDGRGFIVNENDVIAQTRTGKQVLNVKGDLEAHVCCVVAGDHVAVIGENRKLLIFPTGELPEMTRGRGVKLQAYRDGGLSDVTTFNLDDGLRWESGSRTRTENDLMPWTGKRSQAGRLPPRGFPQSNRFSS
;
A
#
# COMPACT_ATOMS: atom_id res chain seq x y z
N ARG A 1 36.01 -68.78 12.81
CA ARG A 1 35.14 -69.62 11.94
C ARG A 1 33.68 -69.39 12.21
N GLU A 2 33.18 -69.44 13.40
CA GLU A 2 31.74 -69.25 13.74
C GLU A 2 31.17 -67.89 13.27
N GLU A 3 31.97 -66.83 13.41
CA GLU A 3 31.54 -65.50 12.97
C GLU A 3 31.43 -65.39 11.44
N HIS A 4 32.36 -65.97 10.71
CA HIS A 4 32.34 -66.04 9.26
C HIS A 4 31.10 -66.82 8.74
N ASP A 5 30.80 -67.94 9.36
CA ASP A 5 29.70 -68.81 8.99
C ASP A 5 28.36 -68.10 9.27
N ARG A 6 28.25 -67.37 10.38
CA ARG A 6 27.11 -66.54 10.71
C ARG A 6 26.89 -65.40 9.68
N LEU A 7 27.94 -64.62 9.38
CA LEU A 7 27.88 -63.57 8.40
C LEU A 7 27.51 -64.06 6.98
N THR A 8 27.97 -65.26 6.64
CA THR A 8 27.67 -65.91 5.36
C THR A 8 26.18 -66.31 5.29
N LEU A 9 25.60 -66.80 6.38
CA LEU A 9 24.16 -67.11 6.48
C LEU A 9 23.32 -65.83 6.43
N ASP A 10 23.72 -64.81 7.17
CA ASP A 10 23.02 -63.50 7.16
C ASP A 10 23.04 -62.87 5.76
N ALA A 11 24.19 -62.90 5.09
CA ALA A 11 24.31 -62.38 3.72
C ALA A 11 23.44 -63.17 2.74
N LYS A 12 23.30 -64.49 2.90
CA LYS A 12 22.44 -65.32 2.07
C LYS A 12 20.96 -65.02 2.32
N ALA A 13 20.56 -64.82 3.58
CA ALA A 13 19.19 -64.48 3.97
C ALA A 13 18.79 -63.10 3.42
N LEU A 14 19.67 -62.09 3.56
CA LEU A 14 19.46 -60.74 3.04
C LEU A 14 19.37 -60.72 1.50
N LYS A 15 20.21 -61.46 0.81
CA LYS A 15 20.15 -61.61 -0.66
C LYS A 15 18.83 -62.26 -1.11
N SER A 16 18.33 -63.25 -0.37
CA SER A 16 17.05 -63.87 -0.63
C SER A 16 15.86 -62.90 -0.41
N LEU A 17 15.94 -62.13 0.67
CA LEU A 17 14.96 -61.12 1.00
C LEU A 17 14.87 -60.03 -0.09
N LEU A 18 16.02 -59.55 -0.59
CA LEU A 18 16.08 -58.54 -1.65
C LEU A 18 15.46 -59.03 -2.97
N LYS A 19 15.50 -60.31 -3.25
CA LYS A 19 14.95 -60.92 -4.47
C LYS A 19 13.42 -61.18 -4.39
N ASN A 20 12.86 -61.22 -3.19
CA ASN A 20 11.46 -61.54 -2.97
C ASN A 20 10.69 -60.37 -2.43
N GLU A 21 9.89 -59.73 -3.27
CA GLU A 21 9.08 -58.55 -2.92
C GLU A 21 8.09 -58.83 -1.78
N LYS A 22 7.39 -59.98 -1.82
CA LYS A 22 6.45 -60.36 -0.77
C LYS A 22 7.14 -60.55 0.60
N ALA A 23 8.33 -61.11 0.61
CA ALA A 23 9.11 -61.29 1.84
C ALA A 23 9.55 -59.91 2.40
N ARG A 24 9.94 -58.97 1.55
CA ARG A 24 10.28 -57.59 1.97
C ARG A 24 9.09 -56.89 2.62
N TRP A 25 7.90 -57.02 2.01
CA TRP A 25 6.70 -56.43 2.62
C TRP A 25 6.31 -57.09 3.94
N GLN A 26 6.58 -58.37 4.12
CA GLN A 26 6.37 -59.04 5.41
C GLN A 26 7.29 -58.54 6.51
N VAL A 27 8.56 -58.26 6.20
CA VAL A 27 9.53 -57.70 7.15
C VAL A 27 9.12 -56.27 7.53
N ILE A 28 8.81 -55.41 6.54
CA ILE A 28 8.31 -54.05 6.77
C ILE A 28 7.05 -54.07 7.65
N ALA A 29 6.10 -54.95 7.34
CA ALA A 29 4.88 -55.06 8.16
C ALA A 29 5.17 -55.54 9.59
N GLY A 30 6.21 -56.34 9.79
CA GLY A 30 6.69 -56.74 11.12
C GLY A 30 7.26 -55.54 11.89
N GLU A 31 8.16 -54.81 11.29
CA GLU A 31 8.80 -53.63 11.90
C GLU A 31 7.77 -52.52 12.25
N ILE A 32 6.77 -52.31 11.37
CA ILE A 32 5.68 -51.38 11.64
C ILE A 32 4.84 -51.85 12.83
N ARG A 33 4.57 -53.17 12.96
CA ARG A 33 3.84 -53.71 14.11
C ARG A 33 4.61 -53.53 15.39
N GLU A 34 5.91 -53.86 15.40
CA GLU A 34 6.78 -53.65 16.55
C GLU A 34 6.86 -52.19 16.99
N THR A 35 6.97 -51.27 16.01
CA THR A 35 6.95 -49.84 16.27
C THR A 35 5.59 -49.40 16.85
N ARG A 36 4.50 -49.90 16.30
CA ARG A 36 3.15 -49.63 16.83
C ARG A 36 3.00 -50.18 18.27
N ASP A 37 3.50 -51.35 18.52
CA ASP A 37 3.36 -52.03 19.84
C ASP A 37 4.23 -51.37 20.88
N SER A 38 5.38 -50.80 20.49
CA SER A 38 6.30 -50.05 21.36
C SER A 38 5.87 -48.61 21.59
N PHE A 39 5.32 -47.90 20.56
CA PHE A 39 5.08 -46.47 20.57
C PHE A 39 3.61 -46.11 20.22
N GLY A 40 2.74 -47.07 20.10
CA GLY A 40 1.32 -46.81 19.83
C GLY A 40 0.64 -46.05 20.95
N ALA A 41 -0.52 -45.42 20.64
CA ALA A 41 -1.27 -44.55 21.56
C ALA A 41 -1.66 -45.21 22.91
N LYS A 42 -1.62 -46.55 22.99
CA LYS A 42 -1.94 -47.30 24.22
C LYS A 42 -0.70 -47.59 25.11
N THR A 43 0.51 -47.32 24.63
CA THR A 43 1.73 -47.52 25.38
C THR A 43 2.08 -46.27 26.19
N GLU A 44 2.91 -46.45 27.23
CA GLU A 44 3.35 -45.31 28.06
C GLU A 44 4.13 -44.26 27.25
N LEU A 45 4.97 -44.71 26.31
CA LEU A 45 5.76 -43.82 25.44
C LEU A 45 4.94 -43.18 24.34
N GLY A 46 3.95 -43.89 23.78
CA GLY A 46 3.08 -43.38 22.69
C GLY A 46 1.86 -42.65 23.17
N ARG A 47 1.56 -42.66 24.47
CA ARG A 47 0.42 -41.94 25.03
C ARG A 47 0.60 -40.44 24.88
N ARG A 48 -0.34 -39.81 24.23
CA ARG A 48 -0.34 -38.36 24.08
C ARG A 48 -0.38 -37.67 25.44
N ARG A 49 0.63 -36.85 25.73
CA ARG A 49 0.75 -36.08 26.98
C ARG A 49 0.13 -34.68 26.87
N THR A 50 -0.23 -34.25 25.67
CA THR A 50 -0.85 -32.96 25.38
C THR A 50 -2.28 -33.16 24.93
N GLU A 51 -3.21 -32.39 25.50
CA GLU A 51 -4.58 -32.30 25.02
C GLU A 51 -4.68 -31.14 24.01
N ILE A 52 -5.51 -31.32 22.98
CA ILE A 52 -5.92 -30.21 22.13
C ILE A 52 -7.03 -29.51 22.91
N GLY A 53 -6.65 -28.49 23.68
CA GLY A 53 -7.60 -27.59 24.31
C GLY A 53 -8.36 -26.77 23.27
N SER A 54 -9.50 -26.22 23.64
CA SER A 54 -10.08 -25.10 22.89
C SER A 54 -9.05 -23.99 22.82
N PRO A 55 -8.93 -23.28 21.69
CA PRO A 55 -8.09 -22.11 21.65
C PRO A 55 -8.50 -21.23 22.83
N PRO A 56 -7.55 -20.64 23.57
CA PRO A 56 -7.90 -19.66 24.59
C PRO A 56 -8.85 -18.69 23.91
N SER A 57 -9.97 -18.36 24.58
CA SER A 57 -10.78 -17.23 24.12
C SER A 57 -9.82 -16.09 23.98
N ALA A 58 -9.37 -15.87 22.76
CA ALA A 58 -8.51 -14.76 22.47
C ALA A 58 -9.36 -13.53 22.79
N VAL A 59 -9.19 -13.02 23.99
CA VAL A 59 -9.16 -11.58 24.10
C VAL A 59 -7.99 -11.20 23.23
N ILE A 60 -8.26 -11.00 21.94
CA ILE A 60 -7.35 -10.29 21.05
C ILE A 60 -7.31 -8.91 21.72
N ILE A 61 -6.33 -8.73 22.60
CA ILE A 61 -5.90 -7.38 22.95
C ILE A 61 -5.33 -6.90 21.63
N PRO A 62 -6.03 -5.99 20.91
CA PRO A 62 -5.46 -5.44 19.71
C PRO A 62 -4.09 -4.92 20.10
N ILE A 63 -3.07 -5.22 19.32
CA ILE A 63 -1.71 -4.69 19.54
C ILE A 63 -1.78 -3.18 19.73
N ASP A 64 -2.74 -2.52 19.10
CA ASP A 64 -3.08 -1.10 19.24
C ASP A 64 -3.38 -0.65 20.69
N ILE A 65 -3.80 -1.54 21.58
CA ILE A 65 -4.01 -1.21 23.02
C ILE A 65 -2.67 -1.16 23.79
N ALA A 66 -1.65 -1.84 23.28
CA ALA A 66 -0.32 -1.82 23.89
C ALA A 66 0.54 -0.63 23.42
N ILE A 67 0.12 0.07 22.37
CA ILE A 67 0.80 1.25 21.85
C ILE A 67 0.20 2.48 22.53
N GLU A 68 1.03 3.22 23.25
CA GLU A 68 0.61 4.48 23.85
C GLU A 68 0.26 5.49 22.75
N ARG A 69 -0.95 6.03 22.81
CA ARG A 69 -1.45 6.99 21.85
C ARG A 69 -0.85 8.37 22.12
N GLU A 70 0.18 8.70 21.37
CA GLU A 70 0.87 10.00 21.44
C GLU A 70 0.68 10.77 20.13
N PRO A 71 0.51 12.11 20.21
CA PRO A 71 0.52 12.95 19.00
C PRO A 71 1.93 12.99 18.39
N ILE A 72 1.99 12.92 17.08
CA ILE A 72 3.22 13.00 16.30
C ILE A 72 3.07 13.90 15.08
N THR A 73 4.18 14.44 14.60
CA THR A 73 4.27 15.07 13.27
C THR A 73 5.10 14.20 12.37
N VAL A 74 4.51 13.70 11.32
CA VAL A 74 5.21 12.92 10.30
C VAL A 74 5.73 13.83 9.22
N VAL A 75 6.97 13.63 8.84
CA VAL A 75 7.64 14.35 7.76
C VAL A 75 8.26 13.35 6.80
N CYS A 76 7.95 13.50 5.52
CA CYS A 76 8.56 12.73 4.44
C CYS A 76 9.16 13.73 3.44
N SER A 77 10.44 13.58 3.14
CA SER A 77 11.12 14.42 2.15
C SER A 77 10.73 14.04 0.71
N LYS A 78 11.05 14.91 -0.25
CA LYS A 78 10.82 14.60 -1.68
C LYS A 78 11.58 13.36 -2.15
N LYS A 79 12.77 13.08 -1.58
CA LYS A 79 13.53 11.84 -1.87
C LYS A 79 13.05 10.61 -1.09
N GLY A 80 11.94 10.74 -0.31
CA GLY A 80 11.32 9.63 0.39
C GLY A 80 12.00 9.25 1.71
N TRP A 81 12.67 10.19 2.41
CA TRP A 81 13.15 9.98 3.77
C TRP A 81 12.05 10.36 4.75
N ILE A 82 11.63 9.40 5.58
CA ILE A 82 10.52 9.57 6.52
C ILE A 82 10.98 9.51 7.97
N ARG A 83 10.35 10.32 8.83
CA ARG A 83 10.55 10.34 10.29
C ARG A 83 9.36 10.94 11.00
N ALA A 84 9.22 10.63 12.29
CA ALA A 84 8.18 11.13 13.16
C ALA A 84 8.76 11.95 14.32
N PHE A 85 8.24 13.14 14.51
CA PHE A 85 8.57 14.00 15.65
C PHE A 85 7.48 13.84 16.73
N LYS A 86 7.86 13.89 18.00
CA LYS A 86 6.89 13.92 19.11
C LYS A 86 6.13 15.24 19.12
N GLY A 87 4.81 15.13 19.29
CA GLY A 87 3.90 16.27 19.34
C GLY A 87 3.52 16.80 17.95
N HIS A 88 2.59 17.75 17.96
CA HIS A 88 2.19 18.48 16.75
C HIS A 88 3.08 19.72 16.61
N LEU A 89 4.01 19.68 15.68
CA LEU A 89 4.91 20.79 15.37
C LEU A 89 4.15 21.87 14.58
N GLY A 90 4.32 23.14 14.98
CA GLY A 90 3.80 24.29 14.23
C GLY A 90 4.49 24.44 12.86
N ASP A 91 3.81 25.06 11.91
CA ASP A 91 4.30 25.23 10.53
C ASP A 91 5.54 26.14 10.45
N ASP A 92 5.78 26.94 11.46
CA ASP A 92 6.92 27.84 11.64
C ASP A 92 8.24 27.12 11.99
N ILE A 93 8.18 25.83 12.37
CA ILE A 93 9.37 25.06 12.74
C ILE A 93 10.11 24.62 11.47
N ASP A 94 11.33 25.12 11.31
CA ASP A 94 12.22 24.71 10.24
C ASP A 94 12.75 23.28 10.46
N ILE A 95 12.54 22.42 9.47
CA ILE A 95 12.96 21.03 9.49
C ILE A 95 14.13 20.83 8.55
N LYS A 96 15.26 20.42 9.10
CA LYS A 96 16.48 20.17 8.32
C LYS A 96 16.36 18.84 7.56
N TYR A 97 16.75 18.86 6.29
CA TYR A 97 16.84 17.71 5.39
C TYR A 97 18.28 17.43 5.01
N LYS A 98 18.54 16.31 4.34
CA LYS A 98 19.83 16.04 3.71
C LYS A 98 20.11 17.08 2.63
N GLU A 99 21.39 17.30 2.37
CA GLU A 99 21.83 18.17 1.28
C GLU A 99 21.20 17.79 -0.05
N GLY A 100 20.59 18.77 -0.70
CA GLY A 100 19.86 18.57 -1.97
C GLY A 100 18.53 17.82 -1.82
N ASP A 101 17.93 17.77 -0.63
CA ASP A 101 16.59 17.27 -0.38
C ASP A 101 15.72 18.34 0.28
N GLU A 102 14.42 18.24 0.15
CA GLU A 102 13.46 19.23 0.64
C GLU A 102 12.16 18.60 1.14
N THR A 103 11.30 19.40 1.74
CA THR A 103 9.98 18.95 2.23
C THR A 103 9.15 18.38 1.08
N GLY A 104 8.72 17.14 1.24
CA GLY A 104 7.70 16.55 0.39
C GLY A 104 6.33 16.59 1.05
N PHE A 105 6.20 15.90 2.19
CA PHE A 105 4.94 15.80 2.93
C PHE A 105 5.18 16.08 4.41
N ARG A 106 4.27 16.84 5.03
CA ARG A 106 4.23 17.12 6.46
C ARG A 106 2.79 17.12 6.93
N PHE A 107 2.50 16.37 7.98
CA PHE A 107 1.15 16.28 8.54
C PHE A 107 1.19 15.76 9.98
N HIS A 108 0.12 16.01 10.71
CA HIS A 108 -0.08 15.52 12.06
C HIS A 108 -0.76 14.15 12.04
N ALA A 109 -0.35 13.28 12.94
CA ALA A 109 -0.88 11.93 13.14
C ALA A 109 -0.73 11.52 14.61
N GLU A 110 -1.11 10.29 14.92
CA GLU A 110 -0.90 9.65 16.21
C GLU A 110 -0.06 8.38 16.04
N THR A 111 0.60 7.94 17.09
CA THR A 111 1.40 6.70 17.08
C THR A 111 0.61 5.46 16.67
N THR A 112 -0.69 5.44 16.94
CA THR A 112 -1.62 4.35 16.61
C THR A 112 -2.13 4.39 15.17
N ASP A 113 -1.85 5.47 14.43
CA ASP A 113 -2.34 5.64 13.07
C ASP A 113 -1.56 4.77 12.06
N LYS A 114 -2.20 4.50 10.95
CA LYS A 114 -1.57 3.94 9.76
C LYS A 114 -1.37 5.02 8.71
N LEU A 115 -0.24 4.98 8.04
CA LEU A 115 0.02 5.82 6.88
C LEU A 115 -0.25 5.04 5.61
N ILE A 116 -0.83 5.70 4.64
CA ILE A 116 -0.93 5.22 3.27
C ILE A 116 -0.04 6.05 2.37
N LEU A 117 0.69 5.36 1.52
CA LEU A 117 1.59 5.94 0.54
C LEU A 117 1.16 5.46 -0.84
N PHE A 118 0.99 6.37 -1.77
CA PHE A 118 0.70 6.05 -3.17
C PHE A 118 1.89 6.37 -4.03
N ALA A 119 2.27 5.46 -4.94
CA ALA A 119 3.46 5.60 -5.77
C ALA A 119 3.14 5.50 -7.27
N THR A 120 4.11 5.92 -8.10
CA THR A 120 3.96 5.99 -9.58
C THR A 120 3.66 4.63 -10.23
N ASN A 121 3.97 3.50 -9.56
CA ASN A 121 3.58 2.16 -10.00
C ASN A 121 2.08 1.83 -9.79
N GLY A 122 1.28 2.78 -9.29
CA GLY A 122 -0.14 2.61 -9.00
C GLY A 122 -0.46 1.71 -7.81
N ARG A 123 0.53 1.49 -6.91
CA ARG A 123 0.36 0.73 -5.67
C ARG A 123 0.23 1.64 -4.47
N PHE A 124 -0.56 1.18 -3.52
CA PHE A 124 -0.57 1.73 -2.18
C PHE A 124 0.29 0.86 -1.25
N TYR A 125 1.05 1.51 -0.39
CA TYR A 125 1.81 0.90 0.69
C TYR A 125 1.27 1.39 2.02
N THR A 126 1.36 0.57 3.06
CA THR A 126 0.87 0.93 4.39
C THR A 126 2.00 0.79 5.40
N LEU A 127 2.22 1.84 6.18
CA LEU A 127 3.17 1.87 7.28
C LEU A 127 2.41 2.16 8.58
N SER A 128 2.85 1.58 9.68
CA SER A 128 2.35 1.93 11.01
C SER A 128 3.16 3.07 11.59
N CYS A 129 2.52 4.04 12.23
CA CYS A 129 3.19 5.22 12.77
C CYS A 129 4.12 4.90 13.95
N ASP A 130 3.83 3.84 14.72
CA ASP A 130 4.67 3.37 15.83
C ASP A 130 6.03 2.84 15.37
N GLY A 131 6.10 2.32 14.13
CA GLY A 131 7.33 1.81 13.51
C GLY A 131 8.17 2.87 12.79
N LEU A 132 7.78 4.16 12.81
CA LEU A 132 8.51 5.20 12.12
C LEU A 132 9.79 5.60 12.89
N PRO A 133 10.90 5.92 12.18
CA PRO A 133 12.10 6.42 12.82
C PRO A 133 11.84 7.74 13.52
N PRO A 134 12.50 7.98 14.69
CA PRO A 134 12.33 9.21 15.46
C PRO A 134 12.81 10.43 14.70
N GLY A 135 12.33 11.62 15.07
CA GLY A 135 12.63 12.89 14.42
C GLY A 135 14.08 13.33 14.47
N ARG A 136 14.95 12.61 15.21
CA ARG A 136 16.40 12.87 15.25
C ARG A 136 17.09 12.38 13.98
N GLY A 137 18.06 13.14 13.48
CA GLY A 137 18.78 12.82 12.24
C GLY A 137 17.95 13.07 10.98
N ASN A 138 18.18 12.31 9.92
CA ASN A 138 17.51 12.49 8.62
C ASN A 138 16.30 11.55 8.41
N GLY A 139 16.01 10.66 9.38
CA GLY A 139 15.04 9.60 9.21
C GLY A 139 15.60 8.41 8.41
N GLU A 140 14.70 7.60 7.85
CA GLU A 140 15.04 6.43 7.03
C GLU A 140 14.31 6.47 5.69
N PRO A 141 14.88 5.89 4.64
CA PRO A 141 14.20 5.77 3.35
C PRO A 141 12.94 4.90 3.46
N VAL A 142 11.81 5.35 2.97
CA VAL A 142 10.57 4.56 2.87
C VAL A 142 10.82 3.21 2.18
N ARG A 143 11.76 3.16 1.23
CA ARG A 143 12.14 1.95 0.50
C ARG A 143 12.75 0.84 1.37
N LEU A 144 13.23 1.16 2.56
CA LEU A 144 13.65 0.15 3.55
C LEU A 144 12.45 -0.49 4.27
N MET A 145 11.33 0.22 4.34
CA MET A 145 10.11 -0.22 5.02
C MET A 145 9.11 -0.87 4.05
N THR A 146 9.24 -0.57 2.74
CA THR A 146 8.36 -1.05 1.67
C THR A 146 9.19 -1.62 0.52
N ASP A 147 8.60 -2.48 -0.29
CA ASP A 147 9.25 -3.03 -1.50
C ASP A 147 9.03 -2.11 -2.72
N LEU A 148 9.12 -0.78 -2.50
CA LEU A 148 9.05 0.21 -3.57
C LEU A 148 10.38 0.23 -4.33
N SER A 149 10.34 -0.11 -5.63
CA SER A 149 11.50 -0.05 -6.53
C SER A 149 12.07 1.37 -6.66
N ASN A 150 13.36 1.48 -6.98
CA ASN A 150 14.03 2.78 -7.19
C ASN A 150 13.52 3.54 -8.42
N ASP A 151 12.90 2.84 -9.37
CA ASP A 151 12.34 3.42 -10.60
C ASP A 151 11.00 4.13 -10.36
N HIS A 152 10.45 4.03 -9.15
CA HIS A 152 9.16 4.62 -8.81
C HIS A 152 9.27 5.64 -7.69
N GLU A 153 8.44 6.68 -7.78
CA GLU A 153 8.39 7.78 -6.84
C GLU A 153 7.10 7.75 -6.00
N ILE A 154 7.16 8.42 -4.84
CA ILE A 154 6.01 8.58 -3.96
C ILE A 154 5.23 9.82 -4.40
N ILE A 155 3.96 9.62 -4.76
CA ILE A 155 3.05 10.69 -5.19
C ILE A 155 2.34 11.32 -3.98
N ARG A 156 1.96 10.50 -3.01
CA ARG A 156 1.20 10.95 -1.85
C ARG A 156 1.56 10.15 -0.60
N VAL A 157 1.65 10.84 0.53
CA VAL A 157 1.74 10.26 1.87
C VAL A 157 0.71 10.96 2.74
N MET A 158 -0.11 10.20 3.46
CA MET A 158 -1.11 10.75 4.37
C MET A 158 -1.56 9.73 5.43
N PRO A 159 -2.11 10.19 6.57
CA PRO A 159 -2.70 9.30 7.56
C PRO A 159 -3.97 8.66 6.99
N HIS A 160 -4.16 7.38 7.29
CA HIS A 160 -5.37 6.65 6.91
C HIS A 160 -6.59 7.15 7.70
N LYS A 161 -7.68 7.42 6.98
CA LYS A 161 -8.98 7.79 7.54
C LYS A 161 -10.07 6.86 7.02
N ALA A 162 -10.62 6.04 7.92
CA ALA A 162 -11.66 5.09 7.56
C ALA A 162 -12.87 5.77 6.88
N GLY A 163 -13.33 5.19 5.78
CA GLY A 163 -14.49 5.68 5.03
C GLY A 163 -14.24 6.86 4.11
N GLN A 164 -13.03 7.43 4.10
CA GLN A 164 -12.63 8.47 3.15
C GLN A 164 -12.52 7.87 1.75
N LYS A 165 -12.82 8.67 0.73
CA LYS A 165 -12.67 8.28 -0.68
C LYS A 165 -11.49 9.02 -1.30
N LEU A 166 -10.75 8.32 -2.15
CA LEU A 166 -9.63 8.86 -2.89
C LEU A 166 -9.93 8.81 -4.38
N LEU A 167 -9.55 9.85 -5.10
CA LEU A 167 -9.49 9.84 -6.55
C LEU A 167 -8.04 9.56 -6.95
N VAL A 168 -7.85 8.51 -7.74
CA VAL A 168 -6.55 8.13 -8.30
C VAL A 168 -6.59 8.24 -9.81
N ALA A 169 -5.53 8.77 -10.39
CA ALA A 169 -5.44 8.95 -11.84
C ALA A 169 -4.03 8.70 -12.37
N SER A 170 -3.96 8.17 -13.59
CA SER A 170 -2.72 7.93 -14.36
C SER A 170 -2.37 9.09 -15.27
N SER A 171 -1.13 9.15 -15.72
CA SER A 171 -0.58 10.20 -16.59
C SER A 171 -1.34 10.35 -17.91
N ASP A 172 -1.99 9.28 -18.42
CA ASP A 172 -2.87 9.34 -19.61
C ASP A 172 -4.28 9.88 -19.30
N GLY A 173 -4.53 10.33 -18.06
CA GLY A 173 -5.79 10.93 -17.64
C GLY A 173 -6.93 9.93 -17.46
N ARG A 174 -6.63 8.71 -17.06
CA ARG A 174 -7.63 7.75 -16.61
C ARG A 174 -7.62 7.67 -15.10
N GLY A 175 -8.80 7.60 -14.49
CA GLY A 175 -8.92 7.55 -13.06
C GLY A 175 -10.25 6.99 -12.58
N PHE A 176 -10.38 6.83 -11.29
CA PHE A 176 -11.57 6.36 -10.60
C PHE A 176 -11.50 6.71 -9.12
N ILE A 177 -12.62 6.57 -8.44
CA ILE A 177 -12.72 6.74 -7.00
C ILE A 177 -12.54 5.38 -6.32
N VAL A 178 -11.73 5.35 -5.26
CA VAL A 178 -11.53 4.16 -4.42
C VAL A 178 -11.79 4.50 -2.96
N ASN A 179 -12.41 3.58 -2.21
CA ASN A 179 -12.54 3.72 -0.77
C ASN A 179 -11.17 3.50 -0.11
N GLU A 180 -10.81 4.36 0.83
CA GLU A 180 -9.52 4.31 1.49
C GLU A 180 -9.30 3.01 2.29
N ASN A 181 -10.37 2.39 2.81
CA ASN A 181 -10.27 1.08 3.44
C ASN A 181 -9.81 0.00 2.45
N ASP A 182 -10.13 0.15 1.16
CA ASP A 182 -9.77 -0.81 0.13
C ASP A 182 -8.32 -0.68 -0.35
N VAL A 183 -7.59 0.37 0.03
CA VAL A 183 -6.20 0.56 -0.40
C VAL A 183 -5.18 0.05 0.63
N ILE A 184 -5.61 -0.31 1.83
CA ILE A 184 -4.72 -0.83 2.88
C ILE A 184 -3.99 -2.07 2.39
N ALA A 185 -2.66 -2.01 2.42
CA ALA A 185 -1.77 -3.11 2.07
C ALA A 185 -1.43 -3.92 3.33
N GLN A 186 -1.52 -5.25 3.22
CA GLN A 186 -1.17 -6.19 4.29
C GLN A 186 0.31 -6.62 4.25
N THR A 187 1.00 -6.31 3.15
CA THR A 187 2.38 -6.73 2.91
C THR A 187 3.23 -5.55 2.44
N ARG A 188 4.56 -5.66 2.61
CA ARG A 188 5.53 -4.67 2.16
C ARG A 188 5.54 -4.45 0.63
N THR A 189 5.07 -5.44 -0.14
CA THR A 189 4.94 -5.34 -1.61
C THR A 189 3.84 -4.38 -2.06
N GLY A 190 3.03 -3.88 -1.12
CA GLY A 190 1.92 -2.97 -1.39
C GLY A 190 0.75 -3.63 -2.11
N LYS A 191 -0.35 -2.89 -2.24
CA LYS A 191 -1.58 -3.31 -2.91
C LYS A 191 -1.75 -2.58 -4.24
N GLN A 192 -1.85 -3.33 -5.34
CA GLN A 192 -2.13 -2.74 -6.66
C GLN A 192 -3.57 -2.24 -6.71
N VAL A 193 -3.75 -0.95 -6.96
CA VAL A 193 -5.05 -0.29 -7.07
C VAL A 193 -5.22 0.30 -8.47
N LEU A 194 -4.35 1.20 -8.90
CA LEU A 194 -4.38 1.76 -10.25
C LEU A 194 -3.50 0.93 -11.18
N ASN A 195 -4.10 0.32 -12.21
CA ASN A 195 -3.36 -0.46 -13.20
C ASN A 195 -2.75 0.46 -14.25
N VAL A 196 -1.46 0.68 -14.18
CA VAL A 196 -0.65 1.38 -15.20
C VAL A 196 0.02 0.37 -16.12
N LYS A 197 0.24 0.70 -17.40
CA LYS A 197 0.84 -0.19 -18.40
C LYS A 197 1.86 0.56 -19.25
N GLY A 198 2.94 -0.12 -19.59
CA GLY A 198 4.05 0.44 -20.38
C GLY A 198 4.68 1.62 -19.66
N ASP A 199 4.88 2.71 -20.35
CA ASP A 199 5.49 3.94 -19.83
C ASP A 199 4.50 4.84 -19.04
N LEU A 200 3.26 4.36 -18.82
CA LEU A 200 2.28 5.10 -18.04
C LEU A 200 2.54 4.93 -16.55
N GLU A 201 2.35 6.01 -15.82
CA GLU A 201 2.52 6.05 -14.37
C GLU A 201 1.24 6.53 -13.68
N ALA A 202 1.07 6.17 -12.43
CA ALA A 202 0.14 6.88 -11.56
C ALA A 202 0.67 8.30 -11.39
N HIS A 203 -0.23 9.29 -11.40
CA HIS A 203 0.16 10.68 -11.43
C HIS A 203 -0.49 11.51 -10.32
N VAL A 204 -1.74 11.23 -9.99
CA VAL A 204 -2.50 11.99 -8.99
C VAL A 204 -3.17 11.04 -8.00
N CYS A 205 -3.14 11.43 -6.73
CA CYS A 205 -3.96 10.87 -5.65
C CYS A 205 -4.45 12.02 -4.78
N CYS A 206 -5.74 12.30 -4.79
CA CYS A 206 -6.34 13.32 -3.94
C CYS A 206 -7.56 12.78 -3.19
N VAL A 207 -7.85 13.42 -2.05
CA VAL A 207 -9.06 13.13 -1.27
C VAL A 207 -10.28 13.65 -2.03
N VAL A 208 -11.33 12.84 -2.10
CA VAL A 208 -12.60 13.29 -2.67
C VAL A 208 -13.33 14.15 -1.65
N ALA A 209 -13.32 15.47 -1.89
CA ALA A 209 -13.94 16.47 -1.05
C ALA A 209 -14.86 17.33 -1.92
N GLY A 210 -16.14 17.02 -1.94
CA GLY A 210 -17.13 17.77 -2.70
C GLY A 210 -17.79 17.01 -3.85
N ASP A 211 -18.59 17.72 -4.61
CA ASP A 211 -19.50 17.18 -5.61
C ASP A 211 -18.98 17.29 -7.06
N HIS A 212 -17.88 18.02 -7.28
CA HIS A 212 -17.27 18.22 -8.60
C HIS A 212 -15.77 17.89 -8.62
N VAL A 213 -15.32 17.54 -9.80
CA VAL A 213 -13.91 17.26 -10.14
C VAL A 213 -13.45 18.31 -11.14
N ALA A 214 -12.32 18.94 -10.88
CA ALA A 214 -11.62 19.79 -11.84
C ALA A 214 -10.36 19.05 -12.31
N VAL A 215 -10.21 18.92 -13.62
CA VAL A 215 -9.08 18.24 -14.28
C VAL A 215 -8.39 19.23 -15.20
N ILE A 216 -7.07 19.31 -15.11
CA ILE A 216 -6.27 20.11 -16.03
C ILE A 216 -5.20 19.24 -16.70
N GLY A 217 -5.08 19.39 -18.03
CA GLY A 217 -4.05 18.73 -18.82
C GLY A 217 -2.79 19.58 -18.97
N GLU A 218 -1.70 18.94 -19.40
CA GLU A 218 -0.46 19.61 -19.78
C GLU A 218 -0.67 20.63 -20.92
N ASN A 219 -1.67 20.38 -21.77
CA ASN A 219 -2.12 21.29 -22.83
C ASN A 219 -2.92 22.53 -22.31
N ARG A 220 -2.90 22.76 -21.00
CA ARG A 220 -3.55 23.88 -20.32
C ARG A 220 -5.08 23.95 -20.55
N LYS A 221 -5.75 22.82 -20.67
CA LYS A 221 -7.20 22.81 -20.75
C LYS A 221 -7.81 22.30 -19.44
N LEU A 222 -8.68 23.11 -18.86
CA LEU A 222 -9.44 22.83 -17.66
C LEU A 222 -10.83 22.28 -18.04
N LEU A 223 -11.25 21.23 -17.36
CA LEU A 223 -12.58 20.64 -17.45
C LEU A 223 -13.11 20.40 -16.04
N ILE A 224 -14.37 20.76 -15.81
CA ILE A 224 -15.07 20.52 -14.54
C ILE A 224 -16.28 19.64 -14.84
N PHE A 225 -16.50 18.61 -14.05
CA PHE A 225 -17.65 17.71 -14.19
C PHE A 225 -18.05 17.11 -12.82
N PRO A 226 -19.29 16.63 -12.65
CA PRO A 226 -19.76 16.06 -11.41
C PRO A 226 -18.96 14.81 -10.98
N THR A 227 -18.62 14.70 -9.70
CA THR A 227 -17.93 13.55 -9.11
C THR A 227 -18.68 12.23 -9.37
N GLY A 228 -20.03 12.28 -9.43
CA GLY A 228 -20.87 11.12 -9.73
C GLY A 228 -20.67 10.49 -11.12
N GLU A 229 -19.97 11.16 -12.05
CA GLU A 229 -19.59 10.58 -13.35
C GLU A 229 -18.38 9.62 -13.24
N LEU A 230 -17.72 9.54 -12.07
CA LEU A 230 -16.62 8.62 -11.83
C LEU A 230 -17.11 7.32 -11.18
N PRO A 231 -16.66 6.16 -11.68
CA PRO A 231 -16.96 4.91 -11.04
C PRO A 231 -16.19 4.75 -9.72
N GLU A 232 -16.81 4.12 -8.74
CA GLU A 232 -16.11 3.61 -7.56
C GLU A 232 -15.59 2.20 -7.85
N MET A 233 -14.28 1.99 -7.66
CA MET A 233 -13.62 0.72 -7.95
C MET A 233 -12.57 0.41 -6.89
N THR A 234 -12.38 -0.87 -6.57
CA THR A 234 -11.31 -1.31 -5.66
C THR A 234 -9.97 -1.46 -6.38
N ARG A 235 -10.01 -1.71 -7.70
CA ARG A 235 -8.82 -1.87 -8.56
C ARG A 235 -9.21 -1.74 -10.03
N GLY A 236 -8.36 -1.11 -10.82
CA GLY A 236 -8.57 -1.03 -12.27
C GLY A 236 -7.70 0.00 -12.95
N ARG A 237 -7.99 0.24 -14.24
CA ARG A 237 -7.38 1.31 -15.03
C ARG A 237 -8.19 2.61 -14.94
N GLY A 238 -9.44 2.50 -14.52
CA GLY A 238 -10.35 3.64 -14.47
C GLY A 238 -10.87 4.07 -15.85
N VAL A 239 -11.61 5.18 -15.82
CA VAL A 239 -12.25 5.81 -16.98
C VAL A 239 -11.49 7.07 -17.39
N LYS A 240 -11.64 7.48 -18.64
CA LYS A 240 -11.04 8.69 -19.15
C LYS A 240 -11.66 9.93 -18.48
N LEU A 241 -10.85 10.77 -17.84
CA LEU A 241 -11.29 11.99 -17.16
C LEU A 241 -11.49 13.12 -18.16
N GLN A 242 -10.48 13.36 -19.02
CA GLN A 242 -10.47 14.41 -20.01
C GLN A 242 -9.88 13.88 -21.34
N ALA A 243 -10.26 14.48 -22.47
CA ALA A 243 -9.68 14.18 -23.77
C ALA A 243 -8.48 15.09 -24.04
N TYR A 244 -7.32 14.48 -24.26
CA TYR A 244 -6.10 15.16 -24.70
C TYR A 244 -5.87 14.90 -26.18
N ARG A 245 -5.47 15.92 -26.93
CA ARG A 245 -4.91 15.74 -28.29
C ARG A 245 -3.43 15.46 -28.21
N ASP A 246 -2.75 16.16 -27.30
CA ASP A 246 -1.32 16.15 -27.01
C ASP A 246 -1.12 16.31 -25.51
N GLY A 247 -0.02 15.78 -24.99
CA GLY A 247 0.27 15.71 -23.56
C GLY A 247 -0.64 14.74 -22.81
N GLY A 248 -0.64 14.88 -21.49
CA GLY A 248 -1.36 14.04 -20.57
C GLY A 248 -2.07 14.84 -19.48
N LEU A 249 -2.35 14.15 -18.39
CA LEU A 249 -2.89 14.73 -17.17
C LEU A 249 -1.80 15.53 -16.44
N SER A 250 -2.11 16.77 -16.05
CA SER A 250 -1.23 17.54 -15.19
C SER A 250 -1.66 17.51 -13.73
N ASP A 251 -2.95 17.80 -13.44
CA ASP A 251 -3.44 17.77 -12.07
C ASP A 251 -4.96 17.54 -11.99
N VAL A 252 -5.42 17.09 -10.82
CA VAL A 252 -6.84 16.88 -10.50
C VAL A 252 -7.11 17.35 -9.08
N THR A 253 -8.22 18.04 -8.90
CA THR A 253 -8.75 18.36 -7.57
C THR A 253 -10.27 18.11 -7.51
N THR A 254 -10.78 18.00 -6.30
CA THR A 254 -12.23 17.87 -6.05
C THR A 254 -12.68 18.99 -5.12
N PHE A 255 -13.88 19.48 -5.32
CA PHE A 255 -14.40 20.62 -4.59
C PHE A 255 -15.94 20.67 -4.67
N ASN A 256 -16.58 21.50 -3.83
CA ASN A 256 -18.00 21.81 -3.99
C ASN A 256 -18.19 22.95 -4.99
N LEU A 257 -19.09 22.79 -5.93
CA LEU A 257 -19.33 23.78 -6.98
C LEU A 257 -19.67 25.15 -6.41
N ASP A 258 -20.45 25.17 -5.33
CA ASP A 258 -20.90 26.42 -4.68
C ASP A 258 -19.76 27.18 -3.98
N ASP A 259 -18.67 26.47 -3.58
CA ASP A 259 -17.49 27.06 -2.94
C ASP A 259 -16.53 27.70 -3.96
N GLY A 260 -16.74 27.46 -5.25
CA GLY A 260 -15.87 27.87 -6.34
C GLY A 260 -14.59 27.04 -6.43
N LEU A 261 -13.91 27.14 -7.58
CA LEU A 261 -12.63 26.46 -7.81
C LEU A 261 -11.48 27.29 -7.24
N ARG A 262 -10.69 26.67 -6.36
CA ARG A 262 -9.55 27.32 -5.71
C ARG A 262 -8.23 26.79 -6.26
N TRP A 263 -7.26 27.69 -6.37
CA TRP A 263 -5.87 27.33 -6.70
C TRP A 263 -4.87 28.27 -6.05
N GLU A 264 -3.65 27.83 -5.88
CA GLU A 264 -2.56 28.64 -5.37
C GLU A 264 -1.84 29.37 -6.51
N SER A 265 -1.50 30.63 -6.30
CA SER A 265 -0.75 31.46 -7.23
C SER A 265 0.32 32.24 -6.44
N GLY A 266 1.50 31.65 -6.30
CA GLY A 266 2.53 32.10 -5.35
C GLY A 266 2.01 31.97 -3.92
N SER A 267 2.10 33.03 -3.14
CA SER A 267 1.62 33.08 -1.74
C SER A 267 0.13 33.38 -1.60
N ARG A 268 -0.64 33.46 -2.69
CA ARG A 268 -2.05 33.83 -2.67
C ARG A 268 -2.92 32.70 -3.18
N THR A 269 -4.00 32.40 -2.45
CA THR A 269 -5.09 31.57 -2.94
C THR A 269 -6.06 32.39 -3.78
N ARG A 270 -6.39 31.93 -4.95
CA ARG A 270 -7.41 32.50 -5.83
C ARG A 270 -8.62 31.59 -5.90
N THR A 271 -9.81 32.17 -6.05
CA THR A 271 -11.07 31.45 -6.20
C THR A 271 -11.78 31.98 -7.46
N GLU A 272 -12.24 31.07 -8.29
CA GLU A 272 -13.15 31.37 -9.42
C GLU A 272 -14.52 30.82 -9.10
N ASN A 273 -15.53 31.68 -9.17
CA ASN A 273 -16.91 31.32 -8.85
C ASN A 273 -17.76 31.13 -10.11
N ASP A 274 -17.43 31.82 -11.22
CA ASP A 274 -18.12 31.60 -12.49
C ASP A 274 -17.51 30.44 -13.25
N LEU A 275 -17.93 29.23 -12.92
CA LEU A 275 -17.39 27.98 -13.45
C LEU A 275 -18.08 27.48 -14.72
N MET A 276 -19.15 28.11 -15.15
CA MET A 276 -19.94 27.72 -16.33
C MET A 276 -19.10 27.52 -17.60
N PRO A 277 -18.05 28.32 -17.88
CA PRO A 277 -17.24 28.14 -19.08
C PRO A 277 -16.48 26.81 -19.13
N TRP A 278 -16.16 26.22 -17.99
CA TRP A 278 -15.34 24.97 -17.85
C TRP A 278 -16.17 23.75 -17.47
N THR A 279 -17.44 23.96 -17.07
CA THR A 279 -18.34 22.87 -16.71
C THR A 279 -18.79 22.11 -17.95
N GLY A 280 -18.71 20.79 -17.88
CA GLY A 280 -19.08 19.90 -18.98
C GLY A 280 -19.24 18.46 -18.53
N LYS A 281 -19.23 17.54 -19.49
CA LYS A 281 -19.24 16.10 -19.22
C LYS A 281 -17.82 15.55 -19.20
N ARG A 282 -17.62 14.51 -18.41
CA ARG A 282 -16.36 13.74 -18.39
C ARG A 282 -15.92 13.36 -19.82
N SER A 283 -14.63 13.26 -20.05
CA SER A 283 -14.02 12.94 -21.36
C SER A 283 -14.12 14.03 -22.42
N GLN A 284 -14.60 15.23 -22.15
CA GLN A 284 -14.49 16.37 -23.03
C GLN A 284 -13.06 16.95 -23.01
N ALA A 285 -12.73 17.80 -24.01
CA ALA A 285 -11.41 18.40 -24.11
C ALA A 285 -11.13 19.51 -23.09
N GLY A 286 -12.20 20.16 -22.60
CA GLY A 286 -12.07 21.35 -21.74
C GLY A 286 -11.69 22.62 -22.50
N ARG A 287 -11.43 23.71 -21.76
CA ARG A 287 -11.09 25.05 -22.28
C ARG A 287 -9.88 25.62 -21.55
N LEU A 288 -9.29 26.67 -22.07
CA LEU A 288 -8.19 27.37 -21.39
C LEU A 288 -8.65 27.83 -20.00
N PRO A 289 -7.78 27.69 -18.96
CA PRO A 289 -8.16 28.00 -17.59
C PRO A 289 -8.37 29.49 -17.39
N PRO A 290 -8.94 29.94 -16.27
CA PRO A 290 -9.16 31.34 -15.96
C PRO A 290 -7.82 32.12 -15.91
N ARG A 291 -7.91 33.44 -16.09
CA ARG A 291 -6.72 34.31 -16.01
C ARG A 291 -6.07 34.22 -14.62
N GLY A 292 -4.76 34.04 -14.59
CA GLY A 292 -3.99 33.92 -13.35
C GLY A 292 -3.93 32.48 -12.81
N PHE A 293 -4.41 31.49 -13.54
CA PHE A 293 -4.14 30.09 -13.24
C PHE A 293 -2.64 29.79 -13.45
N PRO A 294 -1.98 29.00 -12.56
CA PRO A 294 -0.53 28.79 -12.60
C PRO A 294 -0.04 28.20 -13.91
N GLN A 295 1.18 28.59 -14.30
CA GLN A 295 1.85 28.02 -15.46
C GLN A 295 2.23 26.54 -15.27
N SER A 296 2.41 26.12 -14.01
CA SER A 296 2.65 24.72 -13.63
C SER A 296 1.49 23.79 -13.93
N ASN A 297 0.31 24.30 -14.27
CA ASN A 297 -0.92 23.54 -14.43
C ASN A 297 -1.27 22.70 -13.19
N ARG A 298 -1.05 23.24 -11.99
CA ARG A 298 -1.39 22.60 -10.72
C ARG A 298 -2.31 23.49 -9.89
N PHE A 299 -3.21 22.85 -9.15
CA PHE A 299 -4.14 23.56 -8.24
C PHE A 299 -3.48 23.94 -6.93
N SER A 300 -2.51 23.13 -6.47
CA SER A 300 -1.67 23.41 -5.30
C SER A 300 -0.18 23.39 -5.67
N SER A 301 0.62 24.09 -4.89
CA SER A 301 2.09 24.18 -5.05
C SER A 301 2.78 22.90 -4.60
#